data_203f84ff43cb05e74df2abe07c8ee1b9
#
_entry.id   203f84ff43cb05e74df2abe07c8ee1b9
#
_cell.length_a   1.000
_cell.length_b   1.000
_cell.length_c   1.000
_cell.angle_alpha   90.00
_cell.angle_beta   90.00
_cell.angle_gamma   90.00
#
_symmetry.space_group_name_H-M   'P 1'
#
loop_
_entity.id
_entity.type
_entity.pdbx_description
1 polymer ?
#
loop_
_entity_poly.entity_id
_entity_poly.type
_entity_poly.pdbx_seq_one_letter_code
_entity_poly.pdbx_strand_id
1 'polypeptide(L)'
;DYAENIELEKSESILELANQVLRDSRDCSLGWHYRSRHNSLIDFSNKSFYGNRLTVFPSNKIGSEINLVKVEDPYYHSGLNQPEVNKVIDTLKYLITEDPTKTILIASINRKQASQIQIAIDELRNRDKVVNDYITTHKGELEELKVMNLETIQGEERDIVIISTVYGPGENGVVSNQFGDLVRVGGERRLNVLLTRAKEKVFLVTSLKSTDVRVKPDEVTGKRYLKDYLTFAETGIISDTLVRQSGEPENDFEEAIMNAIKEKGYLVDAQVGCKNYRIDLAIKDPRDQSRYLLAVECDGATYHSGYSARVHDRLRQQVLEGLGWNVFRIWSTDWWRSPEQELQLLDSRIKELLSNTKKEESVEINNINDKES
;
A
#
# COMPACT_ATOMS: atom_id res chain seq x y z
N ASP A 1 19.04 -31.85 27.67
CA ASP A 1 19.39 -32.43 26.34
C ASP A 1 18.16 -32.90 25.55
N TYR A 2 17.24 -33.76 26.12
CA TYR A 2 16.05 -34.21 25.37
C TYR A 2 14.94 -33.15 25.33
N ALA A 3 14.79 -32.36 26.37
CA ALA A 3 13.83 -31.27 26.47
C ALA A 3 14.27 -30.08 25.59
N GLU A 4 15.55 -29.75 25.52
CA GLU A 4 16.12 -28.74 24.61
C GLU A 4 15.90 -29.10 23.14
N ASN A 5 16.08 -30.36 22.75
CA ASN A 5 15.84 -30.85 21.40
C ASN A 5 14.36 -30.74 21.00
N ILE A 6 13.40 -30.95 21.92
CA ILE A 6 11.96 -30.82 21.67
C ILE A 6 11.55 -29.34 21.49
N GLU A 7 12.19 -28.39 22.19
CA GLU A 7 11.94 -26.97 21.98
C GLU A 7 12.51 -26.49 20.63
N LEU A 8 13.68 -26.99 20.21
CA LEU A 8 14.28 -26.70 18.91
C LEU A 8 13.42 -27.22 17.75
N GLU A 9 12.81 -28.40 17.88
CA GLU A 9 11.88 -28.96 16.88
C GLU A 9 10.58 -28.18 16.76
N LYS A 10 10.22 -27.35 17.75
CA LYS A 10 9.00 -26.52 17.76
C LYS A 10 9.19 -25.11 17.21
N SER A 11 10.42 -24.74 16.86
CA SER A 11 10.70 -23.41 16.30
C SER A 11 10.04 -23.24 14.93
N GLU A 12 9.20 -22.20 14.80
CA GLU A 12 8.45 -21.92 13.56
C GLU A 12 9.30 -21.22 12.48
N SER A 13 10.47 -20.70 12.85
CA SER A 13 11.33 -19.97 11.92
C SER A 13 12.81 -20.15 12.26
N ILE A 14 13.67 -20.00 11.23
CA ILE A 14 15.13 -19.98 11.39
C ILE A 14 15.59 -18.87 12.34
N LEU A 15 14.91 -17.70 12.34
CA LEU A 15 15.21 -16.61 13.24
C LEU A 15 14.97 -16.99 14.70
N GLU A 16 13.84 -17.63 14.99
CA GLU A 16 13.47 -18.10 16.31
C GLU A 16 14.47 -19.15 16.81
N LEU A 17 14.82 -20.09 15.94
CA LEU A 17 15.86 -21.10 16.21
C LEU A 17 17.23 -20.43 16.46
N ALA A 18 17.61 -19.45 15.64
CA ALA A 18 18.88 -18.73 15.80
C ALA A 18 18.93 -17.98 17.13
N ASN A 19 17.85 -17.33 17.54
CA ASN A 19 17.77 -16.62 18.83
C ASN A 19 17.84 -17.53 20.04
N GLN A 20 17.39 -18.78 19.91
CA GLN A 20 17.51 -19.79 20.97
C GLN A 20 18.94 -20.37 21.08
N VAL A 21 19.63 -20.54 19.94
CA VAL A 21 20.93 -21.24 19.90
C VAL A 21 22.10 -20.28 20.00
N LEU A 22 21.99 -19.06 19.40
CA LEU A 22 23.10 -18.11 19.34
C LEU A 22 23.06 -17.13 20.53
N ARG A 23 23.92 -17.36 21.53
CA ARG A 23 23.96 -16.55 22.77
C ARG A 23 24.36 -15.08 22.56
N ASP A 24 25.11 -14.77 21.52
CA ASP A 24 25.62 -13.43 21.20
C ASP A 24 24.96 -12.82 19.95
N SER A 25 23.78 -13.29 19.57
CA SER A 25 23.04 -12.73 18.43
C SER A 25 22.54 -11.32 18.76
N ARG A 26 22.65 -10.40 17.77
CA ARG A 26 22.04 -9.07 17.84
C ARG A 26 20.83 -9.05 16.92
N ASP A 27 19.69 -8.70 17.46
CA ASP A 27 18.49 -8.48 16.67
C ASP A 27 18.61 -7.16 15.92
N CYS A 28 18.59 -7.23 14.60
CA CYS A 28 18.50 -6.07 13.73
C CYS A 28 17.16 -6.05 13.00
N SER A 29 16.44 -4.97 13.12
CA SER A 29 15.17 -4.77 12.42
C SER A 29 15.37 -3.81 11.24
N LEU A 30 14.77 -4.13 10.08
CA LEU A 30 14.66 -3.15 9.00
C LEU A 30 13.67 -2.08 9.43
N GLY A 31 14.13 -0.82 9.47
CA GLY A 31 13.33 0.31 9.94
C GLY A 31 12.50 0.98 8.85
N TRP A 32 12.78 0.71 7.56
CA TRP A 32 12.15 1.40 6.45
C TRP A 32 11.31 0.45 5.60
N HIS A 33 10.10 0.89 5.24
CA HIS A 33 9.29 0.22 4.23
C HIS A 33 9.55 0.88 2.85
N TYR A 34 9.92 0.08 1.85
CA TYR A 34 10.31 0.58 0.52
C TYR A 34 9.46 0.03 -0.63
N ARG A 35 8.68 -1.05 -0.39
CA ARG A 35 7.94 -1.73 -1.47
C ARG A 35 6.75 -0.93 -1.96
N SER A 36 5.88 -0.52 -1.07
CA SER A 36 4.61 0.10 -1.42
C SER A 36 4.78 1.57 -1.79
N ARG A 37 4.24 1.96 -2.93
CA ARG A 37 4.25 3.35 -3.41
C ARG A 37 3.19 4.22 -2.74
N HIS A 38 2.29 3.61 -1.97
CA HIS A 38 1.26 4.31 -1.20
C HIS A 38 1.24 3.77 0.24
N ASN A 39 1.23 4.70 1.19
CA ASN A 39 1.25 4.36 2.63
C ASN A 39 0.05 3.51 3.07
N SER A 40 -1.15 3.68 2.48
CA SER A 40 -2.32 2.87 2.85
C SER A 40 -2.10 1.37 2.71
N LEU A 41 -1.19 0.94 1.81
CA LEU A 41 -0.87 -0.48 1.58
C LEU A 41 -0.07 -1.12 2.73
N ILE A 42 0.55 -0.31 3.59
CA ILE A 42 1.37 -0.78 4.70
C ILE A 42 0.90 -0.28 6.07
N ASP A 43 0.08 0.78 6.12
CA ASP A 43 -0.35 1.42 7.39
C ASP A 43 -1.00 0.42 8.34
N PHE A 44 -1.90 -0.44 7.82
CA PHE A 44 -2.51 -1.50 8.62
C PHE A 44 -1.47 -2.45 9.21
N SER A 45 -0.57 -2.95 8.37
CA SER A 45 0.49 -3.88 8.79
C SER A 45 1.47 -3.23 9.76
N ASN A 46 1.85 -1.96 9.51
CA ASN A 46 2.75 -1.23 10.40
C ASN A 46 2.16 -1.09 11.81
N LYS A 47 0.88 -0.76 11.91
CA LYS A 47 0.19 -0.63 13.20
C LYS A 47 -0.04 -1.97 13.87
N SER A 48 -0.53 -2.97 13.13
CA SER A 48 -1.00 -4.24 13.69
C SER A 48 0.12 -5.23 14.01
N PHE A 49 1.22 -5.23 13.23
CA PHE A 49 2.30 -6.23 13.35
C PHE A 49 3.65 -5.63 13.71
N TYR A 50 3.91 -4.38 13.37
CA TYR A 50 5.22 -3.74 13.60
C TYR A 50 5.20 -2.66 14.69
N GLY A 51 4.06 -2.43 15.36
CA GLY A 51 3.93 -1.46 16.46
C GLY A 51 4.25 -0.02 16.03
N ASN A 52 3.98 0.33 14.77
CA ASN A 52 4.32 1.61 14.13
C ASN A 52 5.84 1.93 14.13
N ARG A 53 6.69 0.91 14.10
CA ARG A 53 8.16 1.10 14.10
C ARG A 53 8.74 1.29 12.70
N LEU A 54 8.01 0.91 11.65
CA LEU A 54 8.47 1.13 10.28
C LEU A 54 8.36 2.61 9.92
N THR A 55 9.41 3.15 9.34
CA THR A 55 9.35 4.43 8.64
C THR A 55 8.66 4.21 7.29
N VAL A 56 7.55 4.88 7.11
CA VAL A 56 6.73 4.84 5.90
C VAL A 56 6.70 6.24 5.31
N PHE A 57 7.13 6.37 4.07
CA PHE A 57 7.08 7.65 3.37
C PHE A 57 5.69 7.87 2.78
N PRO A 58 5.12 9.08 2.88
CA PRO A 58 3.82 9.37 2.31
C PRO A 58 3.84 9.31 0.78
N SER A 59 2.72 8.92 0.20
CA SER A 59 2.49 9.05 -1.23
C SER A 59 2.10 10.49 -1.59
N ASN A 60 2.40 10.90 -2.83
CA ASN A 60 1.84 12.14 -3.38
C ASN A 60 0.35 12.01 -3.77
N LYS A 61 -0.25 10.82 -3.68
CA LYS A 61 -1.69 10.59 -3.88
C LYS A 61 -2.42 10.66 -2.55
N ILE A 62 -3.62 11.24 -2.59
CA ILE A 62 -4.52 11.37 -1.44
C ILE A 62 -5.56 10.25 -1.51
N GLY A 63 -5.88 9.64 -0.36
CA GLY A 63 -6.88 8.58 -0.28
C GLY A 63 -6.30 7.23 0.08
N SER A 64 -6.87 6.17 -0.46
CA SER A 64 -6.44 4.79 -0.23
C SER A 64 -6.30 4.05 -1.56
N GLU A 65 -5.25 3.28 -1.70
CA GLU A 65 -5.05 2.36 -2.83
C GLU A 65 -5.52 0.93 -2.51
N ILE A 66 -6.35 0.78 -1.46
CA ILE A 66 -7.07 -0.45 -1.16
C ILE A 66 -8.50 -0.30 -1.67
N ASN A 67 -8.80 -1.01 -2.74
CA ASN A 67 -10.09 -0.98 -3.42
C ASN A 67 -10.94 -2.16 -2.96
N LEU A 68 -12.02 -1.88 -2.23
CA LEU A 68 -12.94 -2.89 -1.75
C LEU A 68 -13.95 -3.26 -2.84
N VAL A 69 -13.90 -4.51 -3.30
CA VAL A 69 -14.79 -5.06 -4.32
C VAL A 69 -15.76 -6.03 -3.67
N LYS A 70 -16.98 -5.59 -3.43
CA LYS A 70 -18.03 -6.44 -2.85
C LYS A 70 -18.60 -7.39 -3.90
N VAL A 71 -18.88 -8.63 -3.47
CA VAL A 71 -19.53 -9.67 -4.28
C VAL A 71 -21.03 -9.62 -4.03
N GLU A 72 -21.80 -9.51 -5.11
CA GLU A 72 -23.26 -9.66 -5.10
C GLU A 72 -23.62 -11.13 -5.04
N ASP A 73 -24.70 -11.46 -4.34
CA ASP A 73 -25.21 -12.83 -4.18
C ASP A 73 -24.12 -13.85 -3.78
N PRO A 74 -23.39 -13.59 -2.68
CA PRO A 74 -22.29 -14.43 -2.26
C PRO A 74 -22.78 -15.82 -1.83
N TYR A 75 -22.02 -16.86 -2.24
CA TYR A 75 -22.31 -18.24 -1.85
C TYR A 75 -21.02 -18.99 -1.55
N TYR A 76 -20.82 -19.33 -0.28
CA TYR A 76 -19.68 -20.10 0.19
C TYR A 76 -20.09 -21.55 0.51
N HIS A 77 -19.43 -22.50 -0.14
CA HIS A 77 -19.63 -23.92 0.14
C HIS A 77 -18.32 -24.70 0.09
N SER A 78 -18.04 -25.47 1.14
CA SER A 78 -16.91 -26.42 1.18
C SER A 78 -15.56 -25.84 0.74
N GLY A 79 -15.22 -24.62 1.17
CA GLY A 79 -13.95 -23.96 0.85
C GLY A 79 -13.91 -23.27 -0.50
N LEU A 80 -15.03 -23.12 -1.18
CA LEU A 80 -15.17 -22.46 -2.48
C LEU A 80 -16.27 -21.39 -2.43
N ASN A 81 -16.02 -20.27 -3.06
CA ASN A 81 -16.96 -19.18 -3.29
C ASN A 81 -16.94 -18.83 -4.77
N GLN A 82 -17.79 -19.49 -5.55
CA GLN A 82 -17.80 -19.32 -7.01
C GLN A 82 -18.16 -17.90 -7.47
N PRO A 83 -19.14 -17.19 -6.84
CA PRO A 83 -19.38 -15.79 -7.15
C PRO A 83 -18.14 -14.89 -6.96
N GLU A 84 -17.33 -15.18 -5.93
CA GLU A 84 -16.08 -14.45 -5.67
C GLU A 84 -15.01 -14.77 -6.73
N VAL A 85 -14.92 -16.04 -7.20
CA VAL A 85 -14.07 -16.40 -8.34
C VAL A 85 -14.45 -15.59 -9.57
N ASN A 86 -15.73 -15.54 -9.92
CA ASN A 86 -16.21 -14.78 -11.08
C ASN A 86 -15.85 -13.30 -10.96
N LYS A 87 -16.02 -12.71 -9.78
CA LYS A 87 -15.68 -11.31 -9.52
C LYS A 87 -14.18 -11.03 -9.62
N VAL A 88 -13.33 -11.97 -9.19
CA VAL A 88 -11.87 -11.90 -9.40
C VAL A 88 -11.53 -11.87 -10.89
N ILE A 89 -12.18 -12.72 -11.70
CA ILE A 89 -11.98 -12.77 -13.15
C ILE A 89 -12.42 -11.46 -13.83
N ASP A 90 -13.58 -10.92 -13.44
CA ASP A 90 -14.06 -9.63 -13.95
C ASP A 90 -13.07 -8.48 -13.60
N THR A 91 -12.58 -8.49 -12.35
CA THR A 91 -11.59 -7.52 -11.88
C THR A 91 -10.27 -7.64 -12.64
N LEU A 92 -9.78 -8.86 -12.86
CA LEU A 92 -8.58 -9.13 -13.65
C LEU A 92 -8.73 -8.58 -15.08
N LYS A 93 -9.85 -8.90 -15.75
CA LYS A 93 -10.11 -8.44 -17.11
C LYS A 93 -10.18 -6.91 -17.19
N TYR A 94 -10.86 -6.26 -16.25
CA TYR A 94 -10.91 -4.82 -16.14
C TYR A 94 -9.51 -4.22 -16.05
N LEU A 95 -8.67 -4.72 -15.14
CA LEU A 95 -7.32 -4.20 -14.90
C LEU A 95 -6.40 -4.38 -16.12
N ILE A 96 -6.45 -5.52 -16.79
CA ILE A 96 -5.67 -5.76 -18.02
C ILE A 96 -6.10 -4.81 -19.14
N THR A 97 -7.38 -4.47 -19.21
CA THR A 97 -7.91 -3.56 -20.24
C THR A 97 -7.52 -2.11 -19.96
N GLU A 98 -7.53 -1.70 -18.68
CA GLU A 98 -7.17 -0.34 -18.27
C GLU A 98 -5.68 -0.04 -18.45
N ASP A 99 -4.81 -0.95 -17.99
CA ASP A 99 -3.37 -0.79 -18.11
C ASP A 99 -2.66 -2.15 -18.24
N PRO A 100 -2.43 -2.61 -19.47
CA PRO A 100 -1.78 -3.90 -19.71
C PRO A 100 -0.29 -3.94 -19.34
N THR A 101 0.32 -2.82 -18.95
CA THR A 101 1.73 -2.75 -18.54
C THR A 101 1.93 -3.13 -17.07
N LYS A 102 0.86 -3.11 -16.27
CA LYS A 102 0.92 -3.42 -14.84
C LYS A 102 1.02 -4.91 -14.58
N THR A 103 1.90 -5.27 -13.68
CA THR A 103 2.04 -6.64 -13.21
C THR A 103 0.96 -6.98 -12.18
N ILE A 104 0.36 -8.17 -12.30
CA ILE A 104 -0.78 -8.59 -11.45
C ILE A 104 -0.47 -9.89 -10.74
N LEU A 105 -0.76 -9.93 -9.43
CA LEU A 105 -0.78 -11.13 -8.61
C LEU A 105 -2.21 -11.37 -8.10
N ILE A 106 -2.69 -12.60 -8.19
CA ILE A 106 -3.94 -13.00 -7.57
C ILE A 106 -3.64 -13.87 -6.38
N ALA A 107 -4.21 -13.51 -5.24
CA ALA A 107 -4.01 -14.21 -3.99
C ALA A 107 -5.34 -14.66 -3.39
N SER A 108 -5.40 -15.90 -2.91
CA SER A 108 -6.56 -16.43 -2.19
C SER A 108 -6.15 -16.91 -0.80
N ILE A 109 -7.05 -16.79 0.16
CA ILE A 109 -6.76 -17.27 1.53
C ILE A 109 -6.61 -18.80 1.54
N ASN A 110 -7.31 -19.56 0.69
CA ASN A 110 -7.18 -20.99 0.65
C ASN A 110 -6.78 -21.54 -0.73
N ARG A 111 -6.23 -22.74 -0.74
CA ARG A 111 -5.73 -23.42 -1.94
C ARG A 111 -6.85 -23.79 -2.93
N LYS A 112 -8.03 -24.21 -2.44
CA LYS A 112 -9.14 -24.66 -3.30
C LYS A 112 -9.66 -23.51 -4.18
N GLN A 113 -9.84 -22.33 -3.61
CA GLN A 113 -10.24 -21.13 -4.33
C GLN A 113 -9.15 -20.70 -5.32
N ALA A 114 -7.87 -20.70 -4.92
CA ALA A 114 -6.76 -20.38 -5.82
C ALA A 114 -6.74 -21.31 -7.05
N SER A 115 -6.93 -22.62 -6.85
CA SER A 115 -6.99 -23.58 -7.96
C SER A 115 -8.19 -23.31 -8.88
N GLN A 116 -9.34 -22.94 -8.32
CA GLN A 116 -10.53 -22.64 -9.14
C GLN A 116 -10.37 -21.33 -9.92
N ILE A 117 -9.73 -20.32 -9.32
CA ILE A 117 -9.38 -19.08 -10.03
C ILE A 117 -8.42 -19.40 -11.17
N GLN A 118 -7.39 -20.22 -10.97
CA GLN A 118 -6.46 -20.61 -12.02
C GLN A 118 -7.18 -21.30 -13.20
N ILE A 119 -8.08 -22.25 -12.91
CA ILE A 119 -8.89 -22.91 -13.96
C ILE A 119 -9.70 -21.87 -14.75
N ALA A 120 -10.35 -20.94 -14.05
CA ALA A 120 -11.15 -19.90 -14.71
C ALA A 120 -10.29 -18.95 -15.59
N ILE A 121 -9.05 -18.65 -15.19
CA ILE A 121 -8.11 -17.88 -16.01
C ILE A 121 -7.69 -18.67 -17.24
N ASP A 122 -7.39 -19.95 -17.12
CA ASP A 122 -7.00 -20.80 -18.25
C ASP A 122 -8.14 -20.92 -19.27
N GLU A 123 -9.39 -21.03 -18.81
CA GLU A 123 -10.57 -20.98 -19.66
C GLU A 123 -10.76 -19.62 -20.33
N LEU A 124 -10.59 -18.53 -19.60
CA LEU A 124 -10.70 -17.16 -20.11
C LEU A 124 -9.63 -16.87 -21.18
N ARG A 125 -8.41 -17.30 -20.94
CA ARG A 125 -7.30 -17.20 -21.90
C ARG A 125 -7.64 -17.76 -23.28
N ASN A 126 -8.38 -18.89 -23.32
CA ASN A 126 -8.77 -19.54 -24.56
C ASN A 126 -9.88 -18.80 -25.33
N ARG A 127 -10.62 -17.90 -24.67
CA ARG A 127 -11.79 -17.21 -25.21
C ARG A 127 -11.60 -15.71 -25.39
N ASP A 128 -10.64 -15.11 -24.68
CA ASP A 128 -10.41 -13.67 -24.67
C ASP A 128 -8.98 -13.35 -25.14
N LYS A 129 -8.90 -12.68 -26.29
CA LYS A 129 -7.61 -12.34 -26.92
C LYS A 129 -6.80 -11.37 -26.06
N VAL A 130 -7.44 -10.38 -25.43
CA VAL A 130 -6.75 -9.37 -24.60
C VAL A 130 -6.05 -10.03 -23.43
N VAL A 131 -6.75 -10.96 -22.74
CA VAL A 131 -6.17 -11.72 -21.63
C VAL A 131 -5.06 -12.66 -22.09
N ASN A 132 -5.23 -13.32 -23.25
CA ASN A 132 -4.19 -14.19 -23.80
C ASN A 132 -2.93 -13.38 -24.18
N ASP A 133 -3.10 -12.24 -24.82
CA ASP A 133 -1.99 -11.36 -25.21
C ASP A 133 -1.23 -10.85 -23.98
N TYR A 134 -1.95 -10.42 -22.92
CA TYR A 134 -1.36 -10.02 -21.65
C TYR A 134 -0.52 -11.15 -21.04
N ILE A 135 -1.09 -12.35 -20.88
CA ILE A 135 -0.39 -13.49 -20.29
C ILE A 135 0.83 -13.89 -21.14
N THR A 136 0.72 -13.80 -22.45
CA THR A 136 1.81 -14.16 -23.36
C THR A 136 2.95 -13.15 -23.32
N THR A 137 2.63 -11.86 -23.25
CA THR A 137 3.62 -10.78 -23.15
C THR A 137 4.43 -10.87 -21.86
N HIS A 138 3.80 -11.18 -20.73
CA HIS A 138 4.47 -11.27 -19.42
C HIS A 138 5.03 -12.67 -19.10
N LYS A 139 4.92 -13.63 -20.02
CA LYS A 139 5.36 -15.00 -19.80
C LYS A 139 6.87 -15.11 -19.67
N GLY A 140 7.33 -15.74 -18.58
CA GLY A 140 8.75 -15.94 -18.28
C GLY A 140 9.45 -14.74 -17.67
N GLU A 141 8.73 -13.65 -17.43
CA GLU A 141 9.22 -12.53 -16.64
C GLU A 141 9.18 -12.88 -15.14
N LEU A 142 10.03 -12.22 -14.34
CA LEU A 142 10.02 -12.40 -12.88
C LEU A 142 8.65 -12.09 -12.27
N GLU A 143 7.92 -11.18 -12.90
CA GLU A 143 6.65 -10.66 -12.44
C GLU A 143 5.45 -11.10 -13.32
N GLU A 144 5.49 -12.30 -13.89
CA GLU A 144 4.35 -12.88 -14.64
C GLU A 144 3.09 -13.02 -13.77
N LEU A 145 1.91 -13.07 -14.42
CA LEU A 145 0.64 -13.33 -13.74
C LEU A 145 0.69 -14.67 -13.01
N LYS A 146 0.44 -14.66 -11.71
CA LYS A 146 0.36 -15.86 -10.87
C LYS A 146 -0.89 -15.85 -10.00
N VAL A 147 -1.40 -17.06 -9.73
CA VAL A 147 -2.44 -17.30 -8.72
C VAL A 147 -1.83 -18.08 -7.57
N MET A 148 -1.86 -17.51 -6.39
CA MET A 148 -1.22 -18.07 -5.20
C MET A 148 -2.19 -18.14 -4.02
N ASN A 149 -1.84 -18.91 -3.01
CA ASN A 149 -2.59 -18.95 -1.76
C ASN A 149 -1.77 -18.38 -0.59
N LEU A 150 -2.41 -18.29 0.57
CA LEU A 150 -1.81 -17.77 1.81
C LEU A 150 -0.48 -18.42 2.18
N GLU A 151 -0.26 -19.69 1.83
CA GLU A 151 0.94 -20.45 2.20
C GLU A 151 2.08 -20.28 1.18
N THR A 152 1.77 -20.02 -0.08
CA THR A 152 2.75 -20.02 -1.17
C THR A 152 3.18 -18.62 -1.63
N ILE A 153 2.50 -17.57 -1.19
CA ILE A 153 2.70 -16.19 -1.66
C ILE A 153 4.01 -15.51 -1.20
N GLN A 154 4.73 -16.15 -0.29
CA GLN A 154 5.96 -15.57 0.26
C GLN A 154 7.01 -15.34 -0.84
N GLY A 155 7.60 -14.15 -0.87
CA GLY A 155 8.63 -13.76 -1.83
C GLY A 155 8.10 -13.10 -3.10
N GLU A 156 6.80 -13.19 -3.39
CA GLU A 156 6.19 -12.55 -4.55
C GLU A 156 5.82 -11.09 -4.27
N GLU A 157 5.81 -10.27 -5.31
CA GLU A 157 5.31 -8.89 -5.29
C GLU A 157 4.91 -8.46 -6.71
N ARG A 158 3.88 -7.62 -6.85
CA ARG A 158 3.38 -7.07 -8.12
C ARG A 158 2.89 -5.65 -7.92
N ASP A 159 2.71 -4.92 -9.02
CA ASP A 159 2.11 -3.59 -8.97
C ASP A 159 0.71 -3.67 -8.37
N ILE A 160 -0.09 -4.62 -8.83
CA ILE A 160 -1.47 -4.82 -8.39
C ILE A 160 -1.63 -6.22 -7.78
N VAL A 161 -2.30 -6.28 -6.63
CA VAL A 161 -2.68 -7.57 -6.01
C VAL A 161 -4.19 -7.64 -5.88
N ILE A 162 -4.78 -8.69 -6.47
CA ILE A 162 -6.20 -9.03 -6.27
C ILE A 162 -6.26 -10.08 -5.17
N ILE A 163 -6.95 -9.78 -4.08
CA ILE A 163 -7.09 -10.68 -2.92
C ILE A 163 -8.52 -11.20 -2.88
N SER A 164 -8.69 -12.53 -2.96
CA SER A 164 -9.95 -13.23 -2.71
C SER A 164 -9.99 -13.69 -1.27
N THR A 165 -10.98 -13.21 -0.50
CA THR A 165 -11.15 -13.58 0.91
C THR A 165 -11.76 -14.97 1.10
N VAL A 166 -12.41 -15.50 0.08
CA VAL A 166 -13.02 -16.82 0.02
C VAL A 166 -14.29 -16.97 0.85
N TYR A 167 -14.22 -16.64 2.14
CA TYR A 167 -15.31 -16.85 3.10
C TYR A 167 -16.50 -15.94 2.80
N GLY A 168 -17.67 -16.45 3.09
CA GLY A 168 -18.93 -15.76 2.87
C GLY A 168 -20.10 -16.51 3.49
N PRO A 169 -21.33 -16.02 3.30
CA PRO A 169 -22.54 -16.72 3.74
C PRO A 169 -22.72 -18.04 2.98
N GLY A 170 -23.12 -19.08 3.71
CA GLY A 170 -23.52 -20.36 3.16
C GLY A 170 -25.01 -20.37 2.74
N GLU A 171 -25.58 -21.57 2.46
CA GLU A 171 -26.98 -21.75 2.07
C GLU A 171 -28.01 -21.13 3.02
N ASN A 172 -27.69 -21.08 4.30
CA ASN A 172 -28.52 -20.47 5.33
C ASN A 172 -28.33 -18.95 5.49
N GLY A 173 -27.56 -18.31 4.61
CA GLY A 173 -27.22 -16.90 4.68
C GLY A 173 -26.28 -16.50 5.84
N VAL A 174 -25.73 -17.48 6.57
CA VAL A 174 -24.87 -17.23 7.74
C VAL A 174 -23.41 -17.50 7.40
N VAL A 175 -22.53 -16.60 7.84
CA VAL A 175 -21.08 -16.79 7.73
C VAL A 175 -20.61 -17.77 8.82
N SER A 176 -19.97 -18.87 8.38
CA SER A 176 -19.34 -19.83 9.29
C SER A 176 -18.19 -19.19 10.06
N ASN A 177 -18.01 -19.55 11.32
CA ASN A 177 -16.87 -19.08 12.11
C ASN A 177 -15.57 -19.89 11.89
N GLN A 178 -15.56 -20.80 10.92
CA GLN A 178 -14.42 -21.62 10.56
C GLN A 178 -13.61 -20.94 9.45
N PHE A 179 -12.45 -20.36 9.81
CA PHE A 179 -11.59 -19.63 8.91
C PHE A 179 -10.28 -20.38 8.57
N GLY A 180 -10.32 -21.72 8.59
CA GLY A 180 -9.24 -22.59 8.11
C GLY A 180 -7.86 -22.18 8.64
N ASP A 181 -6.91 -21.95 7.73
CA ASP A 181 -5.50 -21.66 8.06
C ASP A 181 -5.29 -20.32 8.77
N LEU A 182 -6.27 -19.41 8.75
CA LEU A 182 -6.19 -18.15 9.48
C LEU A 182 -6.27 -18.32 11.01
N VAL A 183 -6.90 -19.38 11.50
CA VAL A 183 -7.02 -19.65 12.93
C VAL A 183 -5.91 -20.57 13.47
N ARG A 184 -5.07 -21.11 12.58
CA ARG A 184 -3.89 -21.89 12.96
C ARG A 184 -2.77 -20.99 13.44
N VAL A 185 -1.84 -21.55 14.19
CA VAL A 185 -0.61 -20.86 14.62
C VAL A 185 0.12 -20.27 13.41
N GLY A 186 0.54 -19.02 13.50
CA GLY A 186 1.18 -18.28 12.40
C GLY A 186 0.23 -17.80 11.29
N GLY A 187 -1.09 -18.02 11.41
CA GLY A 187 -2.09 -17.55 10.45
C GLY A 187 -2.08 -16.03 10.28
N GLU A 188 -1.85 -15.30 11.37
CA GLU A 188 -1.69 -13.84 11.39
C GLU A 188 -0.45 -13.39 10.62
N ARG A 189 0.68 -14.08 10.73
CA ARG A 189 1.93 -13.76 10.02
C ARG A 189 1.77 -13.98 8.52
N ARG A 190 1.15 -15.11 8.12
CA ARG A 190 0.85 -15.42 6.71
C ARG A 190 -0.10 -14.39 6.10
N LEU A 191 -1.13 -13.97 6.85
CA LEU A 191 -2.02 -12.90 6.41
C LEU A 191 -1.25 -11.58 6.21
N ASN A 192 -0.39 -11.19 7.14
CA ASN A 192 0.45 -10.00 7.00
C ASN A 192 1.33 -10.06 5.73
N VAL A 193 1.92 -11.23 5.45
CA VAL A 193 2.69 -11.44 4.22
C VAL A 193 1.81 -11.20 2.99
N LEU A 194 0.60 -11.74 2.95
CA LEU A 194 -0.34 -11.56 1.84
C LEU A 194 -0.73 -10.09 1.64
N LEU A 195 -1.09 -9.38 2.72
CA LEU A 195 -1.54 -8.00 2.68
C LEU A 195 -0.47 -7.00 2.21
N THR A 196 0.82 -7.38 2.29
CA THR A 196 1.96 -6.52 1.97
C THR A 196 2.61 -6.83 0.62
N ARG A 197 1.94 -7.52 -0.30
CA ARG A 197 2.52 -7.91 -1.61
C ARG A 197 2.36 -6.89 -2.71
N ALA A 198 1.47 -5.90 -2.54
CA ALA A 198 1.20 -4.88 -3.54
C ALA A 198 2.23 -3.75 -3.51
N LYS A 199 2.68 -3.32 -4.70
CA LYS A 199 3.48 -2.11 -4.87
C LYS A 199 2.60 -0.86 -5.00
N GLU A 200 1.51 -0.94 -5.77
CA GLU A 200 0.67 0.22 -6.12
C GLU A 200 -0.77 0.11 -5.64
N LYS A 201 -1.44 -1.05 -5.85
CA LYS A 201 -2.88 -1.19 -5.55
C LYS A 201 -3.24 -2.57 -5.01
N VAL A 202 -4.22 -2.60 -4.14
CA VAL A 202 -4.91 -3.82 -3.72
C VAL A 202 -6.37 -3.75 -4.16
N PHE A 203 -6.86 -4.83 -4.76
CA PHE A 203 -8.28 -5.08 -4.99
C PHE A 203 -8.73 -6.21 -4.06
N LEU A 204 -9.44 -5.85 -2.99
CA LEU A 204 -9.94 -6.80 -2.01
C LEU A 204 -11.33 -7.27 -2.43
N VAL A 205 -11.39 -8.40 -3.13
CA VAL A 205 -12.62 -9.06 -3.55
C VAL A 205 -13.15 -9.88 -2.38
N THR A 206 -14.35 -9.55 -1.90
CA THR A 206 -14.87 -10.14 -0.68
C THR A 206 -16.38 -10.26 -0.65
N SER A 207 -16.84 -11.36 -0.09
CA SER A 207 -18.23 -11.64 0.26
C SER A 207 -18.55 -11.30 1.71
N LEU A 208 -17.53 -10.88 2.49
CA LEU A 208 -17.64 -10.56 3.91
C LEU A 208 -17.84 -9.06 4.13
N LYS A 209 -18.57 -8.73 5.18
CA LYS A 209 -18.47 -7.47 5.92
C LYS A 209 -17.60 -7.70 7.15
N SER A 210 -16.94 -6.68 7.65
CA SER A 210 -16.15 -6.79 8.89
C SER A 210 -17.00 -7.29 10.07
N THR A 211 -18.29 -6.92 10.11
CA THR A 211 -19.27 -7.35 11.12
C THR A 211 -19.62 -8.83 11.06
N ASP A 212 -19.42 -9.50 9.93
CA ASP A 212 -19.73 -10.93 9.77
C ASP A 212 -18.68 -11.81 10.47
N VAL A 213 -17.48 -11.28 10.68
CA VAL A 213 -16.38 -12.02 11.29
C VAL A 213 -16.45 -11.92 12.82
N ARG A 214 -16.86 -13.02 13.45
CA ARG A 214 -17.01 -13.09 14.92
C ARG A 214 -15.68 -13.47 15.56
N VAL A 215 -15.16 -12.59 16.42
CA VAL A 215 -13.92 -12.81 17.17
C VAL A 215 -14.14 -12.60 18.66
N LYS A 216 -13.42 -13.35 19.49
CA LYS A 216 -13.42 -13.14 20.93
C LYS A 216 -12.55 -11.91 21.28
N PRO A 217 -12.78 -11.24 22.44
CA PRO A 217 -11.99 -10.08 22.84
C PRO A 217 -10.47 -10.34 22.83
N ASP A 218 -10.04 -11.49 23.35
CA ASP A 218 -8.63 -11.87 23.51
C ASP A 218 -8.09 -12.72 22.38
N GLU A 219 -8.83 -12.87 21.28
CA GLU A 219 -8.41 -13.69 20.15
C GLU A 219 -7.32 -12.97 19.36
N VAL A 220 -6.14 -13.59 19.24
CA VAL A 220 -5.02 -13.13 18.43
C VAL A 220 -4.76 -14.16 17.33
N THR A 221 -5.55 -14.12 16.27
CA THR A 221 -5.47 -15.04 15.14
C THR A 221 -5.54 -14.26 13.82
N GLY A 222 -5.15 -14.88 12.71
CA GLY A 222 -5.32 -14.30 11.39
C GLY A 222 -6.78 -13.90 11.08
N LYS A 223 -7.76 -14.60 11.68
CA LYS A 223 -9.18 -14.24 11.56
C LYS A 223 -9.48 -12.86 12.19
N ARG A 224 -8.89 -12.56 13.36
CA ARG A 224 -9.01 -11.24 13.99
C ARG A 224 -8.44 -10.15 13.09
N TYR A 225 -7.24 -10.36 12.58
CA TYR A 225 -6.58 -9.40 11.68
C TYR A 225 -7.29 -9.26 10.34
N LEU A 226 -7.94 -10.32 9.82
CA LEU A 226 -8.79 -10.20 8.63
C LEU A 226 -10.00 -9.30 8.91
N LYS A 227 -10.67 -9.46 10.06
CA LYS A 227 -11.76 -8.57 10.48
C LYS A 227 -11.30 -7.12 10.54
N ASP A 228 -10.16 -6.86 11.20
CA ASP A 228 -9.63 -5.52 11.38
C ASP A 228 -9.19 -4.91 10.04
N TYR A 229 -8.65 -5.71 9.12
CA TYR A 229 -8.32 -5.28 7.77
C TYR A 229 -9.56 -4.97 6.91
N LEU A 230 -10.62 -5.78 7.02
CA LEU A 230 -11.91 -5.47 6.39
C LEU A 230 -12.49 -4.16 6.93
N THR A 231 -12.44 -3.93 8.25
CA THR A 231 -12.85 -2.66 8.85
C THR A 231 -12.04 -1.50 8.31
N PHE A 232 -10.72 -1.66 8.20
CA PHE A 232 -9.86 -0.65 7.60
C PHE A 232 -10.20 -0.36 6.14
N ALA A 233 -10.39 -1.41 5.33
CA ALA A 233 -10.79 -1.26 3.92
C ALA A 233 -12.19 -0.62 3.76
N GLU A 234 -13.10 -0.84 4.70
CA GLU A 234 -14.46 -0.28 4.69
C GLU A 234 -14.51 1.18 5.16
N THR A 235 -13.67 1.57 6.10
CA THR A 235 -13.83 2.83 6.86
C THR A 235 -12.59 3.72 6.88
N GLY A 236 -11.42 3.22 6.51
CA GLY A 236 -10.14 3.90 6.73
C GLY A 236 -9.68 3.92 8.20
N ILE A 237 -10.35 3.18 9.11
CA ILE A 237 -10.07 3.19 10.54
C ILE A 237 -9.27 1.94 10.93
N ILE A 238 -8.18 2.14 11.66
CA ILE A 238 -7.39 1.06 12.27
C ILE A 238 -7.48 1.17 13.79
N SER A 239 -8.03 0.13 14.45
CA SER A 239 -8.13 0.07 15.93
C SER A 239 -8.73 1.35 16.54
N ASP A 240 -9.94 1.71 16.10
CA ASP A 240 -10.71 2.89 16.51
C ASP A 240 -10.01 4.25 16.32
N THR A 241 -8.95 4.29 15.51
CA THR A 241 -8.24 5.52 15.18
C THR A 241 -8.28 5.75 13.68
N LEU A 242 -8.82 6.89 13.26
CA LEU A 242 -8.77 7.31 11.85
C LEU A 242 -7.31 7.51 11.44
N VAL A 243 -6.91 6.93 10.32
CA VAL A 243 -5.59 7.17 9.73
C VAL A 243 -5.63 8.51 9.03
N ARG A 244 -5.15 9.56 9.69
CA ARG A 244 -5.03 10.90 9.12
C ARG A 244 -3.76 10.99 8.30
N GLN A 245 -3.87 11.59 7.12
CA GLN A 245 -2.75 11.82 6.21
C GLN A 245 -2.10 13.19 6.41
N SER A 246 -2.71 14.09 7.18
CA SER A 246 -2.22 15.45 7.44
C SER A 246 -2.50 15.88 8.88
N GLY A 247 -1.79 16.89 9.35
CA GLY A 247 -1.89 17.48 10.69
C GLY A 247 -1.90 19.01 10.67
N GLU A 248 -1.49 19.62 11.76
CA GLU A 248 -1.25 21.04 11.90
C GLU A 248 0.25 21.35 11.81
N PRO A 249 0.68 22.57 11.42
CA PRO A 249 2.08 22.98 11.47
C PRO A 249 2.71 22.76 12.86
N GLU A 250 3.96 22.32 12.90
CA GLU A 250 4.64 22.02 14.18
C GLU A 250 5.23 23.27 14.85
N ASN A 251 5.44 24.36 14.08
CA ASN A 251 6.04 25.58 14.58
C ASN A 251 5.62 26.81 13.77
N ASP A 252 5.95 28.01 14.31
CA ASP A 252 5.59 29.32 13.73
C ASP A 252 6.20 29.52 12.33
N PHE A 253 7.33 28.89 12.01
CA PHE A 253 7.99 29.00 10.71
C PHE A 253 7.19 28.25 9.64
N GLU A 254 6.75 27.03 9.91
CA GLU A 254 5.88 26.29 9.03
C GLU A 254 4.53 26.97 8.85
N GLU A 255 3.98 27.52 9.95
CA GLU A 255 2.71 28.25 9.91
C GLU A 255 2.81 29.52 9.05
N ALA A 256 3.89 30.27 9.16
CA ALA A 256 4.13 31.47 8.35
C ALA A 256 4.20 31.15 6.85
N ILE A 257 4.93 30.09 6.47
CA ILE A 257 5.01 29.64 5.07
C ILE A 257 3.64 29.14 4.59
N MET A 258 2.95 28.34 5.40
CA MET A 258 1.62 27.82 5.06
C MET A 258 0.63 28.95 4.78
N ASN A 259 0.62 29.98 5.61
CA ASN A 259 -0.27 31.14 5.43
C ASN A 259 0.08 31.92 4.16
N ALA A 260 1.37 32.15 3.88
CA ALA A 260 1.81 32.81 2.64
C ALA A 260 1.45 32.01 1.37
N ILE A 261 1.50 30.68 1.41
CA ILE A 261 1.05 29.81 0.34
C ILE A 261 -0.47 29.94 0.13
N LYS A 262 -1.25 29.94 1.22
CA LYS A 262 -2.73 30.13 1.17
C LYS A 262 -3.11 31.50 0.62
N GLU A 263 -2.40 32.56 0.96
CA GLU A 263 -2.60 33.92 0.42
C GLU A 263 -2.39 33.99 -1.10
N LYS A 264 -1.51 33.14 -1.65
CA LYS A 264 -1.34 32.97 -3.11
C LYS A 264 -2.44 32.17 -3.76
N GLY A 265 -3.38 31.62 -2.99
CA GLY A 265 -4.55 30.87 -3.49
C GLY A 265 -4.29 29.38 -3.68
N TYR A 266 -3.19 28.83 -3.17
CA TYR A 266 -2.91 27.40 -3.23
C TYR A 266 -3.50 26.68 -2.01
N LEU A 267 -3.99 25.45 -2.24
CA LEU A 267 -4.40 24.55 -1.15
C LEU A 267 -3.18 23.81 -0.64
N VAL A 268 -2.97 23.82 0.66
CA VAL A 268 -1.81 23.23 1.33
C VAL A 268 -2.25 22.51 2.60
N ASP A 269 -1.74 21.29 2.76
CA ASP A 269 -1.87 20.50 3.99
C ASP A 269 -0.52 20.49 4.72
N ALA A 270 -0.57 20.54 6.06
CA ALA A 270 0.62 20.45 6.91
C ALA A 270 0.84 19.03 7.42
N GLN A 271 2.09 18.69 7.73
CA GLN A 271 2.49 17.45 8.39
C GLN A 271 1.93 16.19 7.72
N VAL A 272 2.12 16.12 6.38
CA VAL A 272 1.57 15.03 5.54
C VAL A 272 2.41 13.77 5.70
N GLY A 273 1.81 12.69 6.20
CA GLY A 273 2.45 11.38 6.35
C GLY A 273 2.17 10.70 7.68
N CYS A 274 3.03 9.74 8.05
CA CYS A 274 2.91 8.90 9.23
C CYS A 274 3.85 9.35 10.35
N LYS A 275 3.67 8.78 11.54
CA LYS A 275 4.38 9.12 12.78
C LYS A 275 5.92 9.22 12.65
N ASN A 276 6.53 8.37 11.81
CA ASN A 276 7.99 8.28 11.71
C ASN A 276 8.59 9.10 10.55
N TYR A 277 7.74 9.62 9.66
CA TYR A 277 8.12 10.56 8.62
C TYR A 277 6.92 11.39 8.16
N ARG A 278 7.09 12.69 8.14
CA ARG A 278 6.12 13.65 7.63
C ARG A 278 6.81 14.68 6.76
N ILE A 279 6.08 15.14 5.75
CA ILE A 279 6.40 16.29 4.95
C ILE A 279 5.80 17.51 5.65
N ASP A 280 6.59 18.54 5.89
CA ASP A 280 6.14 19.71 6.66
C ASP A 280 4.94 20.37 6.03
N LEU A 281 4.99 20.67 4.72
CA LEU A 281 3.86 21.23 3.97
C LEU A 281 3.76 20.54 2.60
N ALA A 282 2.54 20.25 2.15
CA ALA A 282 2.26 19.63 0.86
C ALA A 282 1.21 20.43 0.08
N ILE A 283 1.59 20.96 -1.07
CA ILE A 283 0.71 21.76 -1.93
C ILE A 283 -0.08 20.83 -2.84
N LYS A 284 -1.42 20.96 -2.83
CA LYS A 284 -2.31 20.17 -3.70
C LYS A 284 -2.19 20.60 -5.15
N ASP A 285 -2.34 19.64 -6.05
CA ASP A 285 -2.43 19.97 -7.48
C ASP A 285 -3.74 20.70 -7.76
N PRO A 286 -3.73 21.95 -8.27
CA PRO A 286 -4.97 22.67 -8.55
C PRO A 286 -5.85 22.03 -9.61
N ARG A 287 -5.29 21.14 -10.44
CA ARG A 287 -6.00 20.43 -11.52
C ARG A 287 -6.61 19.12 -11.05
N ASP A 288 -5.96 18.49 -10.06
CA ASP A 288 -6.38 17.21 -9.49
C ASP A 288 -6.12 17.20 -7.98
N GLN A 289 -7.15 17.54 -7.21
CA GLN A 289 -7.06 17.60 -5.75
C GLN A 289 -6.90 16.23 -5.07
N SER A 290 -6.91 15.14 -5.83
CA SER A 290 -6.60 13.80 -5.32
C SER A 290 -5.11 13.52 -5.19
N ARG A 291 -4.25 14.50 -5.55
CA ARG A 291 -2.81 14.40 -5.43
C ARG A 291 -2.15 15.70 -5.00
N TYR A 292 -0.95 15.56 -4.47
CA TYR A 292 -0.07 16.68 -4.18
C TYR A 292 0.85 16.95 -5.37
N LEU A 293 1.08 18.25 -5.63
CA LEU A 293 1.96 18.75 -6.68
C LEU A 293 3.40 18.89 -6.19
N LEU A 294 3.57 19.39 -4.95
CA LEU A 294 4.87 19.79 -4.40
C LEU A 294 4.92 19.57 -2.89
N ALA A 295 5.98 18.90 -2.42
CA ALA A 295 6.37 18.86 -1.02
C ALA A 295 7.25 20.06 -0.70
N VAL A 296 6.99 20.73 0.40
CA VAL A 296 7.81 21.83 0.92
C VAL A 296 8.38 21.41 2.27
N GLU A 297 9.71 21.26 2.33
CA GLU A 297 10.46 20.95 3.55
C GLU A 297 10.95 22.26 4.18
N CYS A 298 10.65 22.46 5.45
CA CYS A 298 10.93 23.69 6.21
C CYS A 298 12.11 23.47 7.14
N ASP A 299 13.35 23.76 6.67
CA ASP A 299 14.57 23.46 7.41
C ASP A 299 14.95 24.58 8.39
N GLY A 300 15.07 24.23 9.68
CA GLY A 300 15.54 25.14 10.73
C GLY A 300 17.07 25.39 10.68
N ALA A 301 17.51 26.52 11.19
CA ALA A 301 18.93 26.91 11.23
C ALA A 301 19.84 25.96 12.04
N THR A 302 19.28 25.14 12.92
CA THR A 302 20.01 24.15 13.75
C THR A 302 20.13 22.80 13.10
N TYR A 303 19.69 22.64 11.86
CA TYR A 303 19.65 21.37 11.19
C TYR A 303 21.08 20.84 10.94
N HIS A 304 21.40 19.83 11.65
CA HIS A 304 22.56 18.94 11.69
C HIS A 304 23.72 19.16 10.70
N SER A 305 24.83 19.69 11.21
CA SER A 305 26.13 19.82 10.49
C SER A 305 26.89 18.50 10.32
N GLY A 306 26.33 17.34 10.76
CA GLY A 306 26.98 16.04 10.70
C GLY A 306 26.90 15.36 9.33
N TYR A 307 27.99 14.69 8.89
CA TYR A 307 28.05 13.95 7.63
C TYR A 307 26.91 12.92 7.51
N SER A 308 26.58 12.21 8.59
CA SER A 308 25.53 11.21 8.58
C SER A 308 24.11 11.80 8.39
N ALA A 309 23.85 13.00 8.93
CA ALA A 309 22.59 13.70 8.74
C ALA A 309 22.35 14.07 7.27
N ARG A 310 23.36 14.62 6.59
CA ARG A 310 23.26 14.97 5.15
C ARG A 310 23.04 13.75 4.27
N VAL A 311 23.63 12.61 4.59
CA VAL A 311 23.41 11.36 3.86
C VAL A 311 21.96 10.86 4.05
N HIS A 312 21.44 10.96 5.27
CA HIS A 312 20.05 10.59 5.56
C HIS A 312 19.07 11.51 4.85
N ASP A 313 19.28 12.80 4.83
CA ASP A 313 18.41 13.77 4.16
C ASP A 313 18.40 13.57 2.64
N ARG A 314 19.57 13.32 2.05
CA ARG A 314 19.66 13.00 0.62
C ARG A 314 18.91 11.70 0.26
N LEU A 315 19.05 10.66 1.09
CA LEU A 315 18.32 9.41 0.89
C LEU A 315 16.80 9.61 1.02
N ARG A 316 16.35 10.39 2.01
CA ARG A 316 14.93 10.74 2.19
C ARG A 316 14.37 11.44 0.96
N GLN A 317 15.07 12.46 0.46
CA GLN A 317 14.65 13.16 -0.75
C GLN A 317 14.58 12.23 -1.95
N GLN A 318 15.58 11.37 -2.17
CA GLN A 318 15.56 10.38 -3.26
C GLN A 318 14.39 9.39 -3.15
N VAL A 319 14.01 8.99 -1.94
CA VAL A 319 12.84 8.13 -1.73
C VAL A 319 11.55 8.87 -2.08
N LEU A 320 11.39 10.12 -1.65
CA LEU A 320 10.22 10.94 -2.00
C LEU A 320 10.12 11.16 -3.51
N GLU A 321 11.21 11.51 -4.16
CA GLU A 321 11.26 11.67 -5.62
C GLU A 321 10.91 10.37 -6.34
N GLY A 322 11.40 9.22 -5.84
CA GLY A 322 11.05 7.89 -6.34
C GLY A 322 9.56 7.51 -6.13
N LEU A 323 8.89 8.13 -5.16
CA LEU A 323 7.44 8.04 -4.93
C LEU A 323 6.62 9.06 -5.74
N GLY A 324 7.27 9.84 -6.60
CA GLY A 324 6.63 10.82 -7.47
C GLY A 324 6.43 12.21 -6.85
N TRP A 325 7.08 12.50 -5.73
CA TRP A 325 7.08 13.84 -5.18
C TRP A 325 8.04 14.77 -5.91
N ASN A 326 7.59 15.99 -6.16
CA ASN A 326 8.48 17.12 -6.35
C ASN A 326 8.80 17.69 -4.97
N VAL A 327 10.05 18.02 -4.70
CA VAL A 327 10.48 18.55 -3.39
C VAL A 327 11.04 19.96 -3.55
N PHE A 328 10.63 20.86 -2.69
CA PHE A 328 11.17 22.22 -2.56
C PHE A 328 11.56 22.46 -1.11
N ARG A 329 12.70 23.08 -0.88
CA ARG A 329 13.24 23.28 0.46
C ARG A 329 13.37 24.77 0.75
N ILE A 330 12.86 25.18 1.91
CA ILE A 330 12.95 26.55 2.40
C ILE A 330 13.74 26.54 3.71
N TRP A 331 14.81 27.32 3.75
CA TRP A 331 15.61 27.47 4.95
C TRP A 331 15.05 28.60 5.82
N SER A 332 14.95 28.40 7.13
CA SER A 332 14.45 29.43 8.06
C SER A 332 15.23 30.71 8.01
N THR A 333 16.56 30.64 7.83
CA THR A 333 17.45 31.81 7.68
C THR A 333 17.12 32.65 6.46
N ASP A 334 16.77 32.01 5.35
CA ASP A 334 16.47 32.68 4.08
C ASP A 334 15.06 33.26 4.11
N TRP A 335 14.10 32.50 4.66
CA TRP A 335 12.74 32.97 4.87
C TRP A 335 12.66 34.23 5.72
N TRP A 336 13.25 34.20 6.93
CA TRP A 336 13.20 35.38 7.83
C TRP A 336 13.99 36.57 7.31
N ARG A 337 14.94 36.36 6.40
CA ARG A 337 15.70 37.44 5.73
C ARG A 337 14.94 38.05 4.57
N SER A 338 14.27 37.28 3.76
CA SER A 338 13.63 37.72 2.51
C SER A 338 12.41 36.84 2.16
N PRO A 339 11.29 36.88 2.93
CA PRO A 339 10.13 35.99 2.75
C PRO A 339 9.49 36.15 1.38
N GLU A 340 9.44 37.35 0.84
CA GLU A 340 8.88 37.63 -0.50
C GLU A 340 9.68 36.94 -1.62
N GLN A 341 11.00 36.92 -1.49
CA GLN A 341 11.87 36.27 -2.48
C GLN A 341 11.70 34.76 -2.47
N GLU A 342 11.68 34.14 -1.28
CA GLU A 342 11.45 32.70 -1.13
C GLU A 342 10.07 32.31 -1.66
N LEU A 343 9.05 33.12 -1.38
CA LEU A 343 7.70 32.89 -1.88
C LEU A 343 7.62 33.05 -3.42
N GLN A 344 8.39 33.96 -4.02
CA GLN A 344 8.47 34.07 -5.49
C GLN A 344 9.15 32.87 -6.13
N LEU A 345 10.22 32.35 -5.53
CA LEU A 345 10.90 31.14 -6.00
C LEU A 345 9.96 29.93 -5.94
N LEU A 346 9.24 29.76 -4.82
CA LEU A 346 8.25 28.72 -4.65
C LEU A 346 7.12 28.82 -5.70
N ASP A 347 6.55 30.01 -5.89
CA ASP A 347 5.47 30.25 -6.88
C ASP A 347 5.95 29.98 -8.32
N SER A 348 7.19 30.36 -8.63
CA SER A 348 7.81 30.06 -9.92
C SER A 348 7.95 28.56 -10.14
N ARG A 349 8.37 27.81 -9.11
CA ARG A 349 8.47 26.34 -9.17
C ARG A 349 7.11 25.67 -9.35
N ILE A 350 6.08 26.14 -8.66
CA ILE A 350 4.71 25.64 -8.83
C ILE A 350 4.25 25.84 -10.28
N LYS A 351 4.43 27.05 -10.84
CA LYS A 351 4.04 27.37 -12.22
C LYS A 351 4.81 26.54 -13.25
N GLU A 352 6.08 26.28 -13.04
CA GLU A 352 6.89 25.41 -13.88
C GLU A 352 6.32 23.99 -13.90
N LEU A 353 6.04 23.41 -12.73
CA LEU A 353 5.46 22.06 -12.61
C LEU A 353 4.09 21.97 -13.30
N LEU A 354 3.24 22.99 -13.15
CA LEU A 354 1.94 23.06 -13.81
C LEU A 354 2.08 23.18 -15.34
N SER A 355 3.15 23.79 -15.86
CA SER A 355 3.37 23.93 -17.30
C SER A 355 3.97 22.67 -17.95
N ASN A 356 4.85 21.95 -17.25
CA ASN A 356 5.50 20.74 -17.76
C ASN A 356 4.53 19.59 -17.96
N THR A 357 3.60 19.39 -17.04
CA THR A 357 2.57 18.36 -17.15
C THR A 357 1.64 18.58 -18.37
N LYS A 358 1.36 19.84 -18.75
CA LYS A 358 0.61 20.15 -19.97
C LYS A 358 1.32 19.70 -21.25
N LYS A 359 2.65 19.66 -21.24
CA LYS A 359 3.44 19.18 -22.39
C LYS A 359 3.40 17.66 -22.49
N GLU A 360 3.44 16.95 -21.37
CA GLU A 360 3.35 15.49 -21.34
C GLU A 360 1.98 15.00 -21.81
N GLU A 361 0.89 15.59 -21.32
CA GLU A 361 -0.48 15.27 -21.76
C GLU A 361 -0.69 15.56 -23.27
N SER A 362 -0.12 16.64 -23.80
CA SER A 362 -0.21 16.97 -25.22
C SER A 362 0.60 16.04 -26.11
N VAL A 363 1.70 15.48 -25.63
CA VAL A 363 2.51 14.48 -26.35
C VAL A 363 1.82 13.11 -26.35
N GLU A 364 1.18 12.71 -25.26
CA GLU A 364 0.40 11.47 -25.20
C GLU A 364 -0.80 11.50 -26.14
N ILE A 365 -1.56 12.61 -26.19
CA ILE A 365 -2.70 12.77 -27.09
C ILE A 365 -2.25 12.73 -28.56
N ASN A 366 -1.12 13.34 -28.91
CA ASN A 366 -0.59 13.29 -30.27
C ASN A 366 -0.10 11.88 -30.67
N ASN A 367 0.50 11.14 -29.75
CA ASN A 367 0.94 9.76 -30.00
C ASN A 367 -0.23 8.76 -30.14
N ILE A 368 -1.39 9.06 -29.56
CA ILE A 368 -2.62 8.25 -29.74
C ILE A 368 -3.23 8.53 -31.12
N ASN A 369 -3.29 9.78 -31.54
CA ASN A 369 -3.83 10.18 -32.85
C ASN A 369 -2.97 9.71 -34.04
N ASP A 370 -1.64 9.60 -33.87
CA ASP A 370 -0.73 9.08 -34.87
C ASP A 370 -0.75 7.55 -35.02
N LYS A 371 -1.33 6.83 -34.06
CA LYS A 371 -1.53 5.37 -34.14
C LYS A 371 -2.88 4.95 -34.71
N GLU A 372 -3.82 5.88 -34.84
CA GLU A 372 -5.15 5.65 -35.45
C GLU A 372 -5.23 6.14 -36.90
N SER A 373 -4.19 6.73 -37.47
CA SER A 373 -4.05 7.11 -38.87
C SER A 373 -3.14 6.12 -39.61
#